data_5b0b1f281ee698dd92a383a9586f1419
#
_entry.id   5b0b1f281ee698dd92a383a9586f1419
#
_cell.length_a   1.000
_cell.length_b   1.000
_cell.length_c   1.000
_cell.angle_alpha   90.00
_cell.angle_beta   90.00
_cell.angle_gamma   90.00
#
_symmetry.space_group_name_H-M   'P 1'
#
loop_
_entity.id
_entity.type
_entity.pdbx_description
1 polymer ?
#
loop_
_entity_poly.entity_id
_entity_poly.type
_entity_poly.pdbx_seq_one_letter_code
_entity_poly.pdbx_strand_id
1 'polypeptide(L)'
;SGANIFPRVVNKKWIKKNSINQRIGLEGSKIFSKAILESWNHGGNDKEIAFSDLLLSNGDIKSKRILSRYKAHLISSRTEHALLNYNRKFYYDPISKSLLPIYYDGDSEITNLEKKLNFKNIFNDRFLTRDIETEDFNQAINEIKQINQTSFSSKLEINGVKLKDSEFKKIKEQLIRNLISLRDSNKINLKTKFEENPLMRKLQNNVKYGLALYSQKDSNFYLCNIEENKCNKKNINSSELNKLLTGDYIKDNLKYYFIGDKFDHIDKRYYSDITKNLNLINKIKNIYIKKFGNPKITIDKKQKLISIIIRNFDEKILFINSKLDGWDIKVVANEVNTFKPSKSRIDNNLLTSLITIKDSNIKNLKIYIDGGQHEDSLNIISSFGSIDRIDIKNSFQDAIDFDFSDLKVDEIKVKNSGNDCIDTSAGKYFFKKITLDGCKDKGVSVGEESYLTLLNAEIKNSNIALVSKDFSKLIVNNAYLENNSICAAAYNKKQEFGPSYIAIPTKLCPKEELAIQNYSILEKK
;
A
#
# COMPACT_ATOMS: atom_id res chain seq x y z
N SER A 1 -0.86 3.59 -3.77
CA SER A 1 -1.97 3.60 -2.80
C SER A 1 -1.40 3.68 -1.39
N GLY A 2 -1.54 4.84 -0.75
CA GLY A 2 -1.08 5.04 0.60
C GLY A 2 -1.67 3.98 1.54
N ALA A 3 -0.81 3.14 2.13
CA ALA A 3 -1.23 2.13 3.07
C ALA A 3 -1.95 2.83 4.22
N ASN A 4 -3.23 2.58 4.35
CA ASN A 4 -3.98 3.06 5.50
C ASN A 4 -3.47 2.30 6.74
N ILE A 5 -2.81 2.98 7.63
CA ILE A 5 -2.37 2.46 8.92
C ILE A 5 -3.57 2.08 9.79
N PHE A 6 -4.77 2.53 9.42
CA PHE A 6 -6.00 2.33 10.16
C PHE A 6 -6.92 1.30 9.48
N PRO A 7 -7.73 0.58 10.26
CA PRO A 7 -8.69 -0.36 9.71
C PRO A 7 -9.66 0.34 8.77
N ARG A 8 -9.70 -0.14 7.55
CA ARG A 8 -10.65 0.31 6.53
C ARG A 8 -11.75 -0.72 6.37
N VAL A 9 -12.97 -0.27 6.47
CA VAL A 9 -14.11 -1.13 6.16
C VAL A 9 -14.34 -1.14 4.66
N VAL A 10 -14.15 -2.30 4.03
CA VAL A 10 -14.28 -2.45 2.57
C VAL A 10 -15.74 -2.31 2.14
N ASN A 11 -16.67 -2.96 2.83
CA ASN A 11 -18.09 -2.93 2.46
C ASN A 11 -18.84 -1.75 3.09
N LYS A 12 -18.49 -0.54 2.69
CA LYS A 12 -19.11 0.72 3.17
C LYS A 12 -20.63 0.77 2.90
N LYS A 13 -21.09 0.22 1.77
CA LYS A 13 -22.54 0.20 1.44
C LYS A 13 -23.34 -0.65 2.42
N TRP A 14 -22.81 -1.80 2.80
CA TRP A 14 -23.46 -2.69 3.77
C TRP A 14 -23.56 -2.05 5.16
N ILE A 15 -22.48 -1.41 5.62
CA ILE A 15 -22.46 -0.70 6.91
C ILE A 15 -23.47 0.44 6.95
N LYS A 16 -23.58 1.23 5.89
CA LYS A 16 -24.53 2.36 5.84
C LYS A 16 -26.00 1.94 5.78
N LYS A 17 -26.31 0.66 5.61
CA LYS A 17 -27.66 0.17 5.34
C LYS A 17 -28.59 0.30 6.56
N ASN A 18 -28.10 0.05 7.77
CA ASN A 18 -28.87 0.16 9.01
C ASN A 18 -27.96 0.24 10.24
N SER A 19 -28.56 0.51 11.41
CA SER A 19 -27.84 0.66 12.69
C SER A 19 -27.17 -0.64 13.19
N ILE A 20 -27.75 -1.81 12.88
CA ILE A 20 -27.16 -3.10 13.26
C ILE A 20 -25.86 -3.33 12.50
N ASN A 21 -25.87 -3.10 11.20
CA ASN A 21 -24.66 -3.21 10.36
C ASN A 21 -23.59 -2.21 10.79
N GLN A 22 -23.98 -0.99 11.16
CA GLN A 22 -23.05 0.01 11.71
C GLN A 22 -22.39 -0.48 12.99
N ARG A 23 -23.17 -1.03 13.92
CA ARG A 23 -22.64 -1.58 15.17
C ARG A 23 -21.68 -2.73 14.94
N ILE A 24 -22.01 -3.67 14.04
CA ILE A 24 -21.13 -4.80 13.69
C ILE A 24 -19.81 -4.27 13.09
N GLY A 25 -19.89 -3.32 12.17
CA GLY A 25 -18.69 -2.72 11.58
C GLY A 25 -17.82 -1.97 12.59
N LEU A 26 -18.43 -1.28 13.54
CA LEU A 26 -17.71 -0.60 14.63
C LEU A 26 -17.02 -1.58 15.57
N GLU A 27 -17.68 -2.68 15.94
CA GLU A 27 -17.10 -3.72 16.80
C GLU A 27 -15.86 -4.35 16.13
N GLY A 28 -15.95 -4.74 14.86
CA GLY A 28 -14.80 -5.26 14.12
C GLY A 28 -13.66 -4.25 13.99
N SER A 29 -13.98 -2.99 13.70
CA SER A 29 -12.99 -1.91 13.64
C SER A 29 -12.32 -1.66 14.98
N LYS A 30 -13.05 -1.75 16.09
CA LYS A 30 -12.53 -1.61 17.46
C LYS A 30 -11.46 -2.66 17.77
N ILE A 31 -11.74 -3.93 17.47
CA ILE A 31 -10.80 -5.03 17.71
C ILE A 31 -9.51 -4.81 16.91
N PHE A 32 -9.65 -4.48 15.64
CA PHE A 32 -8.50 -4.27 14.77
C PHE A 32 -7.68 -3.04 15.19
N SER A 33 -8.35 -1.94 15.52
CA SER A 33 -7.68 -0.73 16.02
C SER A 33 -6.93 -1.00 17.32
N LYS A 34 -7.50 -1.78 18.24
CA LYS A 34 -6.82 -2.17 19.48
C LYS A 34 -5.55 -2.96 19.18
N ALA A 35 -5.59 -3.89 18.24
CA ALA A 35 -4.43 -4.67 17.84
C ALA A 35 -3.32 -3.80 17.21
N ILE A 36 -3.70 -2.81 16.39
CA ILE A 36 -2.76 -1.83 15.82
C ILE A 36 -2.10 -1.00 16.92
N LEU A 37 -2.90 -0.44 17.83
CA LEU A 37 -2.42 0.44 18.89
C LEU A 37 -1.45 -0.26 19.83
N GLU A 38 -1.74 -1.50 20.21
CA GLU A 38 -0.85 -2.27 21.05
C GLU A 38 0.46 -2.62 20.34
N SER A 39 0.40 -2.89 19.05
CA SER A 39 1.59 -3.11 18.24
C SER A 39 2.51 -1.88 18.22
N TRP A 40 1.96 -0.69 18.06
CA TRP A 40 2.74 0.56 18.10
C TRP A 40 3.38 0.84 19.46
N ASN A 41 2.70 0.49 20.54
CA ASN A 41 3.28 0.62 21.88
C ASN A 41 4.52 -0.23 22.11
N HIS A 42 4.69 -1.28 21.35
CA HIS A 42 5.85 -2.15 21.43
C HIS A 42 7.01 -1.70 20.52
N GLY A 43 6.96 -0.48 20.00
CA GLY A 43 8.02 0.12 19.17
C GLY A 43 8.11 -0.45 17.76
N GLY A 44 7.03 -1.09 17.27
CA GLY A 44 6.94 -1.52 15.88
C GLY A 44 6.93 -0.32 14.94
N ASN A 45 7.76 -0.34 13.91
CA ASN A 45 7.61 0.55 12.76
C ASN A 45 6.53 -0.02 11.81
N ASP A 46 6.10 0.75 10.81
CA ASP A 46 4.99 0.38 9.91
C ASP A 46 5.17 -0.96 9.17
N LYS A 47 6.40 -1.46 9.06
CA LYS A 47 6.71 -2.77 8.44
C LYS A 47 6.69 -3.92 9.45
N GLU A 48 6.87 -3.62 10.73
CA GLU A 48 7.09 -4.61 11.80
C GLU A 48 5.89 -4.75 12.74
N ILE A 49 4.74 -4.16 12.41
CA ILE A 49 3.53 -4.30 13.22
C ILE A 49 3.04 -5.75 13.16
N ALA A 50 3.40 -6.52 14.16
CA ALA A 50 2.80 -7.83 14.36
C ALA A 50 1.52 -7.67 15.16
N PHE A 51 0.42 -7.94 14.52
CA PHE A 51 -0.84 -8.04 15.25
C PHE A 51 -0.79 -9.29 16.13
N SER A 52 -1.09 -9.11 17.41
CA SER A 52 -1.29 -10.24 18.31
C SER A 52 -2.52 -11.03 17.90
N ASP A 53 -2.36 -12.34 17.67
CA ASP A 53 -3.48 -13.23 17.36
C ASP A 53 -4.48 -13.28 18.50
N LEU A 54 -4.02 -13.11 19.75
CA LEU A 54 -4.89 -13.03 20.93
C LEU A 54 -5.82 -11.81 20.86
N LEU A 55 -5.31 -10.67 20.40
CA LEU A 55 -6.11 -9.44 20.27
C LEU A 55 -7.06 -9.53 19.08
N LEU A 56 -6.59 -10.01 17.92
CA LEU A 56 -7.44 -10.18 16.75
C LEU A 56 -8.57 -11.20 16.99
N SER A 57 -8.29 -12.24 17.76
CA SER A 57 -9.29 -13.23 18.16
C SER A 57 -10.21 -12.75 19.28
N ASN A 58 -9.95 -11.57 19.86
CA ASN A 58 -10.67 -11.03 21.01
C ASN A 58 -10.79 -12.03 22.18
N GLY A 59 -9.75 -12.85 22.36
CA GLY A 59 -9.68 -13.88 23.39
C GLY A 59 -10.32 -15.23 23.02
N ASP A 60 -10.96 -15.36 21.86
CA ASP A 60 -11.50 -16.64 21.40
C ASP A 60 -10.36 -17.57 20.94
N ILE A 61 -10.17 -18.68 21.67
CA ILE A 61 -9.08 -19.63 21.46
C ILE A 61 -9.16 -20.27 20.07
N LYS A 62 -10.37 -20.59 19.59
CA LYS A 62 -10.56 -21.19 18.25
C LYS A 62 -10.11 -20.25 17.15
N SER A 63 -10.52 -19.01 17.21
CA SER A 63 -10.11 -17.97 16.25
C SER A 63 -8.61 -17.66 16.34
N LYS A 64 -8.03 -17.63 17.55
CA LYS A 64 -6.58 -17.51 17.74
C LYS A 64 -5.83 -18.61 17.00
N ARG A 65 -6.26 -19.87 17.14
CA ARG A 65 -5.62 -20.98 16.45
C ARG A 65 -5.78 -20.92 14.93
N ILE A 66 -6.91 -20.43 14.41
CA ILE A 66 -7.08 -20.19 12.97
C ILE A 66 -6.07 -19.15 12.47
N LEU A 67 -5.91 -18.04 13.18
CA LEU A 67 -4.94 -16.98 12.85
C LEU A 67 -3.49 -17.52 12.87
N SER A 68 -3.14 -18.29 13.90
CA SER A 68 -1.81 -18.87 14.04
C SER A 68 -1.49 -19.86 12.91
N ARG A 69 -2.42 -20.76 12.56
CA ARG A 69 -2.25 -21.70 11.44
C ARG A 69 -2.18 -20.99 10.10
N TYR A 70 -3.02 -19.97 9.89
CA TYR A 70 -2.95 -19.13 8.70
C TYR A 70 -1.54 -18.53 8.51
N LYS A 71 -0.95 -17.96 9.56
CA LYS A 71 0.44 -17.47 9.50
C LYS A 71 1.44 -18.60 9.18
N ALA A 72 1.31 -19.76 9.82
CA ALA A 72 2.18 -20.90 9.55
C ALA A 72 2.13 -21.33 8.07
N HIS A 73 0.93 -21.41 7.49
CA HIS A 73 0.75 -21.71 6.07
C HIS A 73 1.38 -20.66 5.16
N LEU A 74 1.19 -19.37 5.44
CA LEU A 74 1.75 -18.30 4.62
C LEU A 74 3.29 -18.32 4.63
N ILE A 75 3.89 -18.45 5.81
CA ILE A 75 5.34 -18.50 5.93
C ILE A 75 5.90 -19.74 5.22
N SER A 76 5.27 -20.91 5.41
CA SER A 76 5.73 -22.15 4.79
C SER A 76 5.62 -22.15 3.27
N SER A 77 4.68 -21.42 2.70
CA SER A 77 4.44 -21.27 1.26
C SER A 77 5.15 -20.06 0.65
N ARG A 78 5.96 -19.33 1.43
CA ARG A 78 6.65 -18.10 1.00
C ARG A 78 5.69 -17.03 0.47
N THR A 79 4.61 -16.85 1.21
CA THR A 79 3.56 -15.87 0.92
C THR A 79 3.41 -14.88 2.08
N GLU A 80 4.49 -14.69 2.84
CA GLU A 80 4.55 -13.78 3.99
C GLU A 80 4.28 -12.32 3.62
N HIS A 81 4.34 -11.97 2.34
CA HIS A 81 3.90 -10.67 1.84
C HIS A 81 2.44 -10.34 2.24
N ALA A 82 1.58 -11.35 2.31
CA ALA A 82 0.21 -11.21 2.82
C ALA A 82 0.14 -10.85 4.32
N LEU A 83 1.23 -11.01 5.07
CA LEU A 83 1.32 -10.64 6.49
C LEU A 83 1.77 -9.20 6.71
N LEU A 84 2.16 -8.49 5.67
CA LEU A 84 2.47 -7.06 5.76
C LEU A 84 1.20 -6.27 6.10
N ASN A 85 1.33 -5.26 6.94
CA ASN A 85 0.17 -4.56 7.52
C ASN A 85 -0.81 -4.01 6.50
N TYR A 86 -0.31 -3.48 5.40
CA TYR A 86 -1.13 -2.92 4.33
C TYR A 86 -1.82 -4.00 3.47
N ASN A 87 -1.37 -5.26 3.58
CA ASN A 87 -1.96 -6.39 2.85
C ASN A 87 -2.90 -7.23 3.73
N ARG A 88 -2.95 -6.97 5.04
CA ARG A 88 -3.80 -7.78 5.92
C ARG A 88 -5.26 -7.41 5.79
N LYS A 89 -6.07 -8.42 5.47
CA LYS A 89 -7.52 -8.33 5.42
C LYS A 89 -8.16 -9.31 6.37
N PHE A 90 -9.26 -8.90 6.94
CA PHE A 90 -9.99 -9.70 7.91
C PHE A 90 -11.48 -9.66 7.64
N TYR A 91 -12.12 -10.77 7.93
CA TYR A 91 -13.57 -10.87 8.09
C TYR A 91 -13.87 -10.79 9.58
N TYR A 92 -14.79 -9.91 9.97
CA TYR A 92 -15.28 -9.89 11.34
C TYR A 92 -16.43 -10.87 11.47
N ASP A 93 -16.27 -11.86 12.34
CA ASP A 93 -17.33 -12.78 12.73
C ASP A 93 -18.06 -12.22 13.96
N PRO A 94 -19.33 -11.79 13.83
CA PRO A 94 -20.08 -11.23 14.94
C PRO A 94 -20.48 -12.28 16.00
N ILE A 95 -20.41 -13.58 15.68
CA ILE A 95 -20.77 -14.68 16.60
C ILE A 95 -19.62 -14.91 17.56
N SER A 96 -18.43 -15.15 17.06
CA SER A 96 -17.23 -15.31 17.89
C SER A 96 -16.64 -13.98 18.35
N LYS A 97 -17.15 -12.85 17.83
CA LYS A 97 -16.65 -11.49 18.05
C LYS A 97 -15.14 -11.38 17.78
N SER A 98 -14.68 -12.05 16.74
CA SER A 98 -13.27 -12.15 16.37
C SER A 98 -13.03 -11.75 14.92
N LEU A 99 -11.76 -11.47 14.60
CA LEU A 99 -11.31 -11.22 13.23
C LEU A 99 -10.72 -12.51 12.66
N LEU A 100 -11.26 -12.98 11.56
CA LEU A 100 -10.75 -14.13 10.82
C LEU A 100 -9.97 -13.65 9.60
N PRO A 101 -8.83 -14.28 9.27
CA PRO A 101 -7.96 -13.80 8.21
C PRO A 101 -8.53 -14.08 6.82
N ILE A 102 -8.33 -13.15 5.89
CA ILE A 102 -8.59 -13.33 4.47
C ILE A 102 -7.23 -13.28 3.77
N TYR A 103 -6.95 -14.28 2.93
CA TYR A 103 -5.75 -14.27 2.09
C TYR A 103 -5.85 -13.15 1.04
N TYR A 104 -4.81 -12.32 1.00
CA TYR A 104 -4.75 -11.21 0.08
C TYR A 104 -3.29 -10.85 -0.21
N ASP A 105 -2.96 -10.64 -1.48
CA ASP A 105 -1.67 -10.14 -1.97
C ASP A 105 -0.46 -10.82 -1.33
N GLY A 106 -0.39 -12.14 -1.46
CA GLY A 106 0.68 -12.95 -0.86
C GLY A 106 1.99 -12.94 -1.65
N ASP A 107 1.98 -12.49 -2.88
CA ASP A 107 3.13 -12.54 -3.79
C ASP A 107 3.80 -13.94 -3.77
N SER A 108 3.01 -14.96 -4.13
CA SER A 108 3.34 -16.36 -3.86
C SER A 108 4.50 -16.86 -4.69
N GLU A 109 5.56 -17.35 -4.04
CA GLU A 109 6.65 -18.10 -4.66
C GLU A 109 6.43 -19.62 -4.54
N ILE A 110 5.20 -20.10 -4.52
CA ILE A 110 4.90 -21.54 -4.29
C ILE A 110 5.54 -22.48 -5.32
N THR A 111 5.83 -21.98 -6.51
CA THR A 111 6.54 -22.72 -7.56
C THR A 111 8.07 -22.78 -7.33
N ASN A 112 8.60 -21.90 -6.48
CA ASN A 112 10.02 -21.74 -6.17
C ASN A 112 10.38 -22.20 -4.74
N LEU A 113 9.62 -23.13 -4.18
CA LEU A 113 9.78 -23.61 -2.80
C LEU A 113 11.11 -24.34 -2.52
N GLU A 114 11.90 -24.68 -3.55
CA GLU A 114 13.19 -25.35 -3.40
C GLU A 114 14.26 -24.47 -2.74
N LYS A 115 14.15 -23.15 -2.84
CA LYS A 115 15.03 -22.25 -2.11
C LYS A 115 14.79 -22.45 -0.61
N LYS A 116 15.85 -22.73 0.15
CA LYS A 116 15.75 -22.86 1.61
C LYS A 116 15.11 -21.62 2.22
N LEU A 117 14.17 -21.82 3.14
CA LEU A 117 13.65 -20.75 3.97
C LEU A 117 14.80 -20.06 4.70
N ASN A 118 14.90 -18.75 4.60
CA ASN A 118 15.87 -17.99 5.37
C ASN A 118 15.33 -17.78 6.80
N PHE A 119 15.48 -18.80 7.64
CA PHE A 119 15.02 -18.77 9.02
C PHE A 119 15.56 -17.58 9.80
N LYS A 120 16.79 -17.12 9.50
CA LYS A 120 17.38 -15.98 10.18
C LYS A 120 16.56 -14.69 9.94
N ASN A 121 16.05 -14.49 8.74
CA ASN A 121 15.17 -13.36 8.46
C ASN A 121 13.77 -13.55 9.05
N ILE A 122 13.20 -14.75 8.95
CA ILE A 122 11.87 -15.07 9.49
C ILE A 122 11.83 -14.95 11.02
N PHE A 123 12.89 -15.39 11.71
CA PHE A 123 12.97 -15.34 13.17
C PHE A 123 13.58 -14.04 13.71
N ASN A 124 14.31 -13.27 12.91
CA ASN A 124 14.64 -11.90 13.25
C ASN A 124 13.41 -11.00 13.19
N ASP A 125 12.41 -11.37 12.37
CA ASP A 125 11.06 -10.83 12.42
C ASP A 125 10.28 -11.60 13.51
N ARG A 126 10.64 -11.34 14.76
CA ARG A 126 10.12 -11.97 15.99
C ARG A 126 8.59 -11.98 16.08
N PHE A 127 7.96 -11.18 15.25
CA PHE A 127 6.53 -10.95 15.25
C PHE A 127 5.77 -11.94 14.35
N LEU A 128 6.38 -12.46 13.31
CA LEU A 128 5.66 -13.37 12.39
C LEU A 128 5.31 -14.72 13.06
N THR A 129 6.16 -15.22 13.94
CA THR A 129 5.99 -16.55 14.57
C THR A 129 5.58 -16.49 16.05
N ARG A 130 5.52 -15.31 16.67
CA ARG A 130 5.36 -15.11 18.11
C ARG A 130 4.21 -15.89 18.74
N ASP A 131 3.07 -15.93 18.09
CA ASP A 131 1.83 -16.49 18.64
C ASP A 131 1.57 -17.92 18.13
N ILE A 132 2.45 -18.50 17.29
CA ILE A 132 2.27 -19.82 16.72
C ILE A 132 2.81 -20.87 17.69
N GLU A 133 1.93 -21.70 18.22
CA GLU A 133 2.29 -22.79 19.11
C GLU A 133 2.70 -24.05 18.32
N THR A 134 3.42 -24.98 18.97
CA THR A 134 3.83 -26.26 18.35
C THR A 134 2.64 -27.03 17.78
N GLU A 135 1.50 -26.99 18.49
CA GLU A 135 0.29 -27.67 18.08
C GLU A 135 -0.33 -27.07 16.82
N ASP A 136 -0.21 -25.74 16.63
CA ASP A 136 -0.69 -25.07 15.41
C ASP A 136 0.10 -25.52 14.18
N PHE A 137 1.43 -25.72 14.33
CA PHE A 137 2.25 -26.30 13.26
C PHE A 137 1.88 -27.75 12.97
N ASN A 138 1.65 -28.57 14.01
CA ASN A 138 1.25 -29.97 13.83
C ASN A 138 -0.09 -30.06 13.09
N GLN A 139 -1.03 -29.21 13.43
CA GLN A 139 -2.32 -29.18 12.77
C GLN A 139 -2.20 -28.68 11.32
N ALA A 140 -1.41 -27.64 11.06
CA ALA A 140 -1.13 -27.15 9.70
C ALA A 140 -0.48 -28.25 8.83
N ILE A 141 0.44 -29.04 9.39
CA ILE A 141 1.03 -30.21 8.70
C ILE A 141 -0.05 -31.24 8.36
N ASN A 142 -0.94 -31.54 9.31
CA ASN A 142 -2.02 -32.49 9.07
C ASN A 142 -3.02 -32.00 8.03
N GLU A 143 -3.35 -30.70 8.02
CA GLU A 143 -4.21 -30.08 7.00
C GLU A 143 -3.59 -30.26 5.60
N ILE A 144 -2.29 -30.00 5.42
CA ILE A 144 -1.60 -30.22 4.14
C ILE A 144 -1.59 -31.72 3.76
N LYS A 145 -1.34 -32.63 4.73
CA LYS A 145 -1.36 -34.09 4.47
C LYS A 145 -2.72 -34.57 3.97
N GLN A 146 -3.81 -34.01 4.47
CA GLN A 146 -5.18 -34.40 4.14
C GLN A 146 -5.66 -33.83 2.80
N ILE A 147 -4.94 -32.90 2.16
CA ILE A 147 -5.35 -32.38 0.84
C ILE A 147 -5.40 -33.54 -0.15
N ASN A 148 -6.61 -33.79 -0.66
CA ASN A 148 -6.84 -34.78 -1.71
C ASN A 148 -6.41 -34.20 -3.06
N GLN A 149 -5.49 -34.90 -3.73
CA GLN A 149 -4.89 -34.46 -4.98
C GLN A 149 -5.92 -34.25 -6.08
N THR A 150 -6.81 -35.24 -6.30
CA THR A 150 -7.82 -35.18 -7.38
C THR A 150 -8.74 -33.99 -7.18
N SER A 151 -9.27 -33.81 -5.96
CA SER A 151 -10.16 -32.68 -5.63
C SER A 151 -9.45 -31.33 -5.77
N PHE A 152 -8.16 -31.28 -5.41
CA PHE A 152 -7.38 -30.04 -5.50
C PHE A 152 -7.07 -29.70 -6.97
N SER A 153 -6.62 -30.69 -7.76
CA SER A 153 -6.34 -30.51 -9.19
C SER A 153 -7.58 -30.10 -9.97
N SER A 154 -8.75 -30.69 -9.68
CA SER A 154 -10.02 -30.27 -10.32
C SER A 154 -10.36 -28.82 -9.99
N LYS A 155 -10.16 -28.37 -8.77
CA LYS A 155 -10.38 -26.96 -8.39
C LYS A 155 -9.40 -26.01 -9.06
N LEU A 156 -8.15 -26.40 -9.25
CA LEU A 156 -7.17 -25.62 -9.99
C LEU A 156 -7.54 -25.54 -11.47
N GLU A 157 -7.99 -26.64 -12.04
CA GLU A 157 -8.37 -26.73 -13.46
C GLU A 157 -9.59 -25.86 -13.80
N ILE A 158 -10.60 -25.81 -12.92
CA ILE A 158 -11.73 -24.88 -12.99
C ILE A 158 -11.23 -23.42 -13.01
N ASN A 159 -10.12 -23.13 -12.30
CA ASN A 159 -9.48 -21.81 -12.29
C ASN A 159 -8.37 -21.68 -13.35
N GLY A 160 -8.33 -22.57 -14.36
CA GLY A 160 -7.41 -22.51 -15.48
C GLY A 160 -5.97 -22.89 -15.19
N VAL A 161 -5.69 -23.41 -13.99
CA VAL A 161 -4.35 -23.86 -13.61
C VAL A 161 -4.25 -25.36 -13.79
N LYS A 162 -3.35 -25.81 -14.68
CA LYS A 162 -3.01 -27.24 -14.84
C LYS A 162 -1.74 -27.54 -14.06
N LEU A 163 -1.85 -28.37 -13.02
CA LEU A 163 -0.73 -28.84 -12.22
C LEU A 163 -0.53 -30.33 -12.44
N LYS A 164 0.68 -30.74 -12.78
CA LYS A 164 1.02 -32.17 -12.94
C LYS A 164 1.06 -32.84 -11.57
N ASP A 165 0.71 -34.12 -11.52
CA ASP A 165 0.71 -34.90 -10.28
C ASP A 165 2.06 -34.90 -9.56
N SER A 166 3.14 -34.97 -10.32
CA SER A 166 4.51 -34.90 -9.78
C SER A 166 4.81 -33.53 -9.15
N GLU A 167 4.33 -32.45 -9.76
CA GLU A 167 4.49 -31.08 -9.23
C GLU A 167 3.67 -30.89 -7.97
N PHE A 168 2.42 -31.38 -7.95
CA PHE A 168 1.58 -31.35 -6.76
C PHE A 168 2.26 -32.06 -5.59
N LYS A 169 2.75 -33.29 -5.80
CA LYS A 169 3.44 -34.08 -4.79
C LYS A 169 4.67 -33.34 -4.26
N LYS A 170 5.49 -32.78 -5.15
CA LYS A 170 6.69 -32.00 -4.82
C LYS A 170 6.37 -30.79 -3.97
N ILE A 171 5.35 -30.00 -4.35
CA ILE A 171 4.90 -28.82 -3.60
C ILE A 171 4.40 -29.23 -2.22
N LYS A 172 3.53 -30.26 -2.16
CA LYS A 172 2.98 -30.77 -0.89
C LYS A 172 4.06 -31.22 0.09
N GLU A 173 5.02 -32.00 -0.38
CA GLU A 173 6.15 -32.46 0.41
C GLU A 173 7.03 -31.30 0.89
N GLN A 174 7.27 -30.31 0.03
CA GLN A 174 8.08 -29.15 0.41
C GLN A 174 7.39 -28.29 1.46
N LEU A 175 6.08 -28.06 1.34
CA LEU A 175 5.30 -27.34 2.35
C LEU A 175 5.37 -28.04 3.71
N ILE A 176 5.26 -29.38 3.74
CA ILE A 176 5.39 -30.16 4.97
C ILE A 176 6.80 -30.02 5.55
N ARG A 177 7.86 -30.12 4.73
CA ARG A 177 9.25 -29.90 5.19
C ARG A 177 9.44 -28.51 5.77
N ASN A 178 8.89 -27.49 5.10
CA ASN A 178 8.97 -26.11 5.58
C ASN A 178 8.27 -25.94 6.94
N LEU A 179 7.06 -26.48 7.10
CA LEU A 179 6.32 -26.42 8.37
C LEU A 179 7.05 -27.15 9.51
N ILE A 180 7.64 -28.31 9.24
CA ILE A 180 8.44 -29.06 10.22
C ILE A 180 9.66 -28.23 10.64
N SER A 181 10.37 -27.68 9.68
CA SER A 181 11.55 -26.85 9.94
C SER A 181 11.21 -25.59 10.74
N LEU A 182 10.08 -24.92 10.42
CA LEU A 182 9.57 -23.77 11.17
C LEU A 182 9.22 -24.15 12.61
N ARG A 183 8.49 -25.25 12.80
CA ARG A 183 8.11 -25.77 14.13
C ARG A 183 9.34 -26.03 15.00
N ASP A 184 10.33 -26.73 14.43
CA ASP A 184 11.50 -27.14 15.18
C ASP A 184 12.42 -25.96 15.52
N SER A 185 12.55 -25.01 14.61
CA SER A 185 13.27 -23.75 14.84
C SER A 185 12.55 -22.85 15.86
N ASN A 186 11.22 -22.83 15.86
CA ASN A 186 10.44 -22.06 16.83
C ASN A 186 10.60 -22.60 18.27
N LYS A 187 10.71 -23.91 18.43
CA LYS A 187 11.01 -24.54 19.75
C LYS A 187 12.32 -24.05 20.35
N ILE A 188 13.33 -23.80 19.53
CA ILE A 188 14.64 -23.31 19.97
C ILE A 188 14.53 -21.88 20.46
N ASN A 189 13.77 -21.03 19.74
CA ASN A 189 13.57 -19.62 20.07
C ASN A 189 12.68 -19.39 21.30
N LEU A 190 11.71 -20.27 21.58
CA LEU A 190 10.89 -20.20 22.80
C LEU A 190 11.68 -20.53 24.08
N LYS A 191 12.82 -21.24 23.97
CA LYS A 191 13.71 -21.54 25.10
C LYS A 191 14.59 -20.35 25.50
N THR A 192 14.87 -19.43 24.60
CA THR A 192 15.51 -18.16 24.93
C THR A 192 14.46 -17.22 25.50
N LYS A 193 14.20 -17.32 26.81
CA LYS A 193 13.29 -16.45 27.55
C LYS A 193 13.60 -15.00 27.21
N PHE A 194 12.59 -14.33 26.70
CA PHE A 194 12.57 -12.87 26.64
C PHE A 194 12.65 -12.34 28.07
N GLU A 195 13.76 -11.78 28.44
CA GLU A 195 13.77 -10.77 29.49
C GLU A 195 13.05 -9.57 28.92
N GLU A 196 11.74 -9.48 29.20
CA GLU A 196 10.97 -8.28 28.95
C GLU A 196 11.67 -7.13 29.71
N ASN A 197 12.11 -6.11 28.94
CA ASN A 197 12.76 -4.95 29.54
C ASN A 197 11.82 -4.35 30.61
N PRO A 198 12.23 -4.31 31.91
CA PRO A 198 11.37 -3.84 32.99
C PRO A 198 10.86 -2.39 32.81
N LEU A 199 11.61 -1.57 32.07
CA LEU A 199 11.21 -0.20 31.68
C LEU A 199 9.99 -0.19 30.74
N MET A 200 9.89 -1.16 29.85
CA MET A 200 8.75 -1.27 28.94
C MET A 200 7.47 -1.73 29.67
N ARG A 201 7.57 -2.59 30.68
CA ARG A 201 6.43 -2.93 31.55
C ARG A 201 5.87 -1.72 32.30
N LYS A 202 6.73 -0.80 32.76
CA LYS A 202 6.32 0.41 33.46
C LYS A 202 5.61 1.42 32.56
N LEU A 203 5.99 1.51 31.28
CA LEU A 203 5.35 2.37 30.30
C LEU A 203 4.00 1.79 29.80
N GLN A 204 3.85 0.46 29.81
CA GLN A 204 2.64 -0.22 29.33
C GLN A 204 1.41 -0.03 30.22
N ASN A 205 1.60 0.22 31.53
CA ASN A 205 0.49 0.14 32.50
C ASN A 205 -0.30 1.44 32.68
N ASN A 206 0.04 2.55 32.03
CA ASN A 206 -0.61 3.84 32.32
C ASN A 206 -1.14 4.64 31.12
N VAL A 207 -1.00 4.19 29.89
CA VAL A 207 -1.56 4.93 28.76
C VAL A 207 -2.88 4.30 28.33
N LYS A 208 -3.98 4.97 28.61
CA LYS A 208 -5.31 4.63 28.11
C LYS A 208 -5.49 5.21 26.71
N TYR A 209 -6.22 4.47 25.86
CA TYR A 209 -6.39 4.85 24.46
C TYR A 209 -7.85 5.16 24.15
N GLY A 210 -8.03 6.15 23.29
CA GLY A 210 -9.30 6.51 22.72
C GLY A 210 -9.24 6.56 21.20
N LEU A 211 -10.40 6.54 20.58
CA LEU A 211 -10.56 6.67 19.13
C LEU A 211 -11.22 8.00 18.81
N ALA A 212 -10.74 8.67 17.77
CA ALA A 212 -11.40 9.83 17.21
C ALA A 212 -12.02 9.46 15.87
N LEU A 213 -13.31 9.65 15.74
CA LEU A 213 -14.09 9.39 14.54
C LEU A 213 -14.61 10.71 14.00
N TYR A 214 -14.56 10.90 12.67
CA TYR A 214 -15.19 12.04 12.02
C TYR A 214 -16.49 11.62 11.35
N SER A 215 -17.57 12.33 11.68
CA SER A 215 -18.89 12.15 11.05
C SER A 215 -19.09 13.18 9.95
N GLN A 216 -19.19 12.72 8.71
CA GLN A 216 -19.50 13.58 7.55
C GLN A 216 -20.92 14.14 7.63
N LYS A 217 -21.85 13.45 8.33
CA LYS A 217 -23.26 13.84 8.39
C LYS A 217 -23.46 15.15 9.12
N ASP A 218 -22.75 15.34 10.21
CA ASP A 218 -22.88 16.52 11.08
C ASP A 218 -21.59 17.32 11.19
N SER A 219 -20.58 16.96 10.39
CA SER A 219 -19.27 17.64 10.33
C SER A 219 -18.58 17.76 11.69
N ASN A 220 -18.70 16.74 12.55
CA ASN A 220 -18.15 16.76 13.90
C ASN A 220 -17.24 15.57 14.16
N PHE A 221 -16.33 15.76 15.12
CA PHE A 221 -15.53 14.69 15.68
C PHE A 221 -16.25 14.06 16.88
N TYR A 222 -16.08 12.75 17.00
CA TYR A 222 -16.50 11.98 18.16
C TYR A 222 -15.25 11.35 18.78
N LEU A 223 -14.99 11.71 20.04
CA LEU A 223 -13.93 11.11 20.82
C LEU A 223 -14.51 9.95 21.62
N CYS A 224 -14.05 8.74 21.32
CA CYS A 224 -14.57 7.51 21.90
C CYS A 224 -13.58 6.93 22.91
N ASN A 225 -14.00 6.74 24.15
CA ASN A 225 -13.29 5.92 25.10
C ASN A 225 -13.59 4.44 24.80
N ILE A 226 -12.56 3.67 24.47
CA ILE A 226 -12.72 2.25 24.06
C ILE A 226 -13.15 1.38 25.25
N GLU A 227 -12.66 1.68 26.44
CA GLU A 227 -12.94 0.90 27.64
C GLU A 227 -14.40 1.09 28.09
N GLU A 228 -14.88 2.33 28.05
CA GLU A 228 -16.23 2.70 28.50
C GLU A 228 -17.30 2.53 27.43
N ASN A 229 -16.92 2.21 26.18
CA ASN A 229 -17.83 2.17 25.03
C ASN A 229 -18.63 3.46 24.81
N LYS A 230 -18.06 4.60 25.18
CA LYS A 230 -18.71 5.91 25.13
C LYS A 230 -18.03 6.85 24.17
N CYS A 231 -18.80 7.49 23.30
CA CYS A 231 -18.33 8.50 22.37
C CYS A 231 -18.95 9.86 22.72
N ASN A 232 -18.11 10.87 22.82
CA ASN A 232 -18.53 12.23 23.06
C ASN A 232 -18.27 13.09 21.83
N LYS A 233 -19.28 13.85 21.43
CA LYS A 233 -19.13 14.85 20.35
C LYS A 233 -18.17 15.94 20.79
N LYS A 234 -17.25 16.32 19.91
CA LYS A 234 -16.30 17.41 20.16
C LYS A 234 -16.04 18.25 18.93
N ASN A 235 -16.09 19.57 19.10
CA ASN A 235 -15.52 20.50 18.14
C ASN A 235 -14.00 20.52 18.32
N ILE A 236 -13.27 20.11 17.31
CA ILE A 236 -11.82 20.07 17.29
C ILE A 236 -11.32 21.24 16.47
N ASN A 237 -10.47 22.10 17.06
CA ASN A 237 -9.83 23.19 16.35
C ASN A 237 -8.65 22.70 15.50
N SER A 238 -8.09 23.57 14.66
CA SER A 238 -7.00 23.20 13.74
C SER A 238 -5.74 22.68 14.43
N SER A 239 -5.40 23.21 15.60
CA SER A 239 -4.24 22.75 16.40
C SER A 239 -4.47 21.36 16.99
N GLU A 240 -5.66 21.13 17.55
CA GLU A 240 -6.08 19.83 18.08
C GLU A 240 -6.17 18.78 16.95
N LEU A 241 -6.68 19.18 15.79
CA LEU A 241 -6.75 18.30 14.62
C LEU A 241 -5.36 17.89 14.15
N ASN A 242 -4.41 18.81 14.12
CA ASN A 242 -3.04 18.48 13.76
C ASN A 242 -2.44 17.46 14.73
N LYS A 243 -2.61 17.67 16.04
CA LYS A 243 -2.16 16.70 17.07
C LYS A 243 -2.84 15.35 16.91
N LEU A 244 -4.12 15.34 16.56
CA LEU A 244 -4.86 14.12 16.33
C LEU A 244 -4.33 13.35 15.11
N LEU A 245 -4.02 14.08 14.03
CA LEU A 245 -3.49 13.51 12.79
C LEU A 245 -2.03 13.03 12.91
N THR A 246 -1.25 13.61 13.83
CA THR A 246 0.13 13.18 14.16
C THR A 246 0.17 12.11 15.25
N GLY A 247 -0.97 11.77 15.85
CA GLY A 247 -1.02 10.81 16.96
C GLY A 247 -0.57 11.38 18.32
N ASP A 248 -0.51 12.71 18.46
CA ASP A 248 -0.03 13.40 19.70
C ASP A 248 -1.19 14.00 20.51
N TYR A 249 -2.43 13.69 20.17
CA TYR A 249 -3.59 14.22 20.85
C TYR A 249 -3.90 13.44 22.13
N ILE A 250 -3.70 14.11 23.28
CA ILE A 250 -4.00 13.56 24.60
C ILE A 250 -5.07 14.43 25.25
N LYS A 251 -6.11 13.81 25.79
CA LYS A 251 -7.17 14.45 26.56
C LYS A 251 -7.68 13.48 27.63
N ASP A 252 -7.92 13.98 28.83
CA ASP A 252 -8.45 13.19 29.97
C ASP A 252 -7.62 11.90 30.22
N ASN A 253 -6.30 11.99 30.15
CA ASN A 253 -5.35 10.86 30.24
C ASN A 253 -5.54 9.77 29.19
N LEU A 254 -6.27 10.04 28.11
CA LEU A 254 -6.44 9.17 26.95
C LEU A 254 -5.65 9.73 25.77
N LYS A 255 -4.87 8.89 25.16
CA LYS A 255 -4.24 9.18 23.87
C LYS A 255 -5.20 8.80 22.77
N TYR A 256 -5.63 9.76 21.95
CA TYR A 256 -6.60 9.52 20.89
C TYR A 256 -5.92 9.31 19.55
N TYR A 257 -6.45 8.34 18.81
CA TYR A 257 -6.02 8.04 17.46
C TYR A 257 -7.19 8.24 16.49
N PHE A 258 -6.89 8.93 15.40
CA PHE A 258 -7.87 9.18 14.37
C PHE A 258 -8.08 7.93 13.53
N ILE A 259 -9.33 7.47 13.43
CA ILE A 259 -9.74 6.35 12.57
C ILE A 259 -10.42 6.89 11.34
N GLY A 260 -9.88 6.54 10.20
CA GLY A 260 -10.41 6.90 8.89
C GLY A 260 -9.30 7.35 7.97
N ASP A 261 -9.63 7.44 6.69
CA ASP A 261 -8.75 8.09 5.74
C ASP A 261 -8.74 9.59 6.06
N LYS A 262 -7.57 10.15 6.35
CA LYS A 262 -7.40 11.59 6.61
C LYS A 262 -8.03 12.45 5.53
N PHE A 263 -8.11 11.92 4.33
CA PHE A 263 -8.47 12.68 3.16
C PHE A 263 -9.91 12.48 2.72
N ASP A 264 -10.48 11.29 2.94
CA ASP A 264 -11.86 10.98 2.52
C ASP A 264 -12.93 11.44 3.51
N HIS A 265 -12.55 11.69 4.77
CA HIS A 265 -13.50 11.93 5.86
C HIS A 265 -13.50 13.36 6.41
N ILE A 266 -12.51 14.15 6.05
CA ILE A 266 -12.46 15.55 6.46
C ILE A 266 -13.17 16.40 5.39
N ASP A 267 -14.27 17.03 5.77
CA ASP A 267 -15.01 17.96 4.91
C ASP A 267 -14.06 18.99 4.28
N LYS A 268 -14.28 19.33 3.03
CA LYS A 268 -13.52 20.35 2.29
C LYS A 268 -13.39 21.68 3.07
N ARG A 269 -14.33 21.98 3.97
CA ARG A 269 -14.27 23.13 4.89
C ARG A 269 -13.15 23.00 5.92
N TYR A 270 -12.92 21.82 6.48
CA TYR A 270 -11.78 21.57 7.37
C TYR A 270 -10.45 21.68 6.64
N TYR A 271 -10.40 21.23 5.40
CA TYR A 271 -9.23 21.45 4.55
C TYR A 271 -8.97 22.93 4.31
N SER A 272 -10.02 23.76 4.11
CA SER A 272 -9.84 25.19 3.95
C SER A 272 -9.29 25.84 5.22
N ASP A 273 -9.65 25.37 6.40
CA ASP A 273 -9.17 25.89 7.68
C ASP A 273 -7.80 25.32 8.07
N ILE A 274 -7.52 24.06 7.78
CA ILE A 274 -6.18 23.48 7.88
C ILE A 274 -5.22 24.17 6.93
N THR A 275 -5.65 24.45 5.71
CA THR A 275 -4.84 25.19 4.73
C THR A 275 -4.61 26.64 5.12
N LYS A 276 -5.48 27.25 5.94
CA LYS A 276 -5.26 28.60 6.48
C LYS A 276 -4.22 28.65 7.61
N ASN A 277 -4.06 27.56 8.39
CA ASN A 277 -3.28 27.53 9.63
C ASN A 277 -1.99 26.71 9.58
N LEU A 278 -1.77 25.89 8.56
CA LEU A 278 -0.53 25.13 8.40
C LEU A 278 0.39 25.91 7.48
N ASN A 279 1.58 26.28 7.95
CA ASN A 279 2.71 26.91 7.24
C ASN A 279 2.59 26.88 5.69
N LEU A 280 1.49 27.43 5.18
CA LEU A 280 1.24 27.56 3.76
C LEU A 280 2.20 28.60 3.22
N ILE A 281 3.21 28.14 2.52
CA ILE A 281 3.97 29.06 1.71
C ILE A 281 3.11 29.44 0.53
N ASN A 282 2.54 30.64 0.63
CA ASN A 282 1.95 31.38 -0.46
C ASN A 282 0.73 30.74 -1.15
N LYS A 283 -0.42 31.29 -0.85
CA LYS A 283 -1.54 31.29 -1.78
C LYS A 283 -1.16 32.13 -3.01
N ILE A 284 -0.80 31.48 -4.09
CA ILE A 284 -0.62 32.16 -5.36
C ILE A 284 -1.93 32.03 -6.11
N LYS A 285 -2.79 33.05 -6.04
CA LYS A 285 -4.14 33.00 -6.60
C LYS A 285 -4.90 31.72 -6.19
N ASN A 286 -4.83 30.67 -6.99
CA ASN A 286 -5.55 29.40 -6.80
C ASN A 286 -4.61 28.21 -6.63
N ILE A 287 -3.34 28.44 -6.29
CA ILE A 287 -2.37 27.38 -6.00
C ILE A 287 -2.10 27.35 -4.50
N TYR A 288 -2.29 26.20 -3.89
CA TYR A 288 -2.06 25.96 -2.47
C TYR A 288 -0.91 24.96 -2.32
N ILE A 289 0.19 25.44 -1.72
CA ILE A 289 1.40 24.66 -1.52
C ILE A 289 1.61 24.44 -0.03
N LYS A 290 1.72 23.20 0.38
CA LYS A 290 2.16 22.80 1.71
C LYS A 290 3.57 22.22 1.61
N LYS A 291 4.48 22.70 2.46
CA LYS A 291 5.80 22.12 2.61
C LYS A 291 5.91 21.29 3.88
N PHE A 292 6.73 20.27 3.82
CA PHE A 292 7.16 19.47 4.96
C PHE A 292 8.69 19.58 5.02
N GLY A 293 9.24 19.58 6.23
CA GLY A 293 10.65 19.95 6.42
C GLY A 293 10.93 21.42 6.05
N ASN A 294 12.09 21.66 5.50
CA ASN A 294 12.53 23.03 5.13
C ASN A 294 13.05 23.14 3.68
N PRO A 295 12.29 22.68 2.67
CA PRO A 295 12.70 22.81 1.28
C PRO A 295 12.78 24.28 0.87
N LYS A 296 13.72 24.60 -0.03
CA LYS A 296 13.82 25.94 -0.62
C LYS A 296 12.86 26.04 -1.81
N ILE A 297 11.88 26.95 -1.73
CA ILE A 297 10.91 27.18 -2.80
C ILE A 297 11.07 28.61 -3.31
N THR A 298 11.23 28.75 -4.62
CA THR A 298 11.25 30.03 -5.31
C THR A 298 10.13 30.06 -6.34
N ILE A 299 9.38 31.17 -6.44
CA ILE A 299 8.22 31.29 -7.29
C ILE A 299 8.33 32.54 -8.16
N ASP A 300 8.41 32.33 -9.46
CA ASP A 300 8.30 33.39 -10.47
C ASP A 300 6.89 33.39 -11.05
N LYS A 301 6.10 34.40 -10.67
CA LYS A 301 4.72 34.56 -11.13
C LYS A 301 4.59 35.01 -12.58
N LYS A 302 5.61 35.71 -13.13
CA LYS A 302 5.60 36.18 -14.52
C LYS A 302 5.85 35.00 -15.47
N GLN A 303 6.82 34.17 -15.13
CA GLN A 303 7.17 32.98 -15.90
C GLN A 303 6.30 31.77 -15.53
N LYS A 304 5.45 31.86 -14.52
CA LYS A 304 4.70 30.73 -13.93
C LYS A 304 5.62 29.56 -13.56
N LEU A 305 6.76 29.84 -12.94
CA LEU A 305 7.76 28.85 -12.57
C LEU A 305 7.82 28.69 -11.05
N ILE A 306 7.75 27.43 -10.60
CA ILE A 306 7.99 27.04 -9.21
C ILE A 306 9.27 26.19 -9.20
N SER A 307 10.32 26.71 -8.57
CA SER A 307 11.58 26.01 -8.39
C SER A 307 11.72 25.52 -6.96
N ILE A 308 12.06 24.26 -6.79
CA ILE A 308 12.12 23.57 -5.50
C ILE A 308 13.48 22.90 -5.37
N ILE A 309 14.15 23.13 -4.25
CA ILE A 309 15.40 22.44 -3.90
C ILE A 309 15.13 21.64 -2.63
N ILE A 310 15.33 20.34 -2.71
CA ILE A 310 15.20 19.36 -1.65
C ILE A 310 16.60 18.95 -1.19
N ARG A 311 16.86 19.03 0.11
CA ARG A 311 18.17 18.74 0.70
C ARG A 311 18.13 17.58 1.69
N ASN A 312 16.96 17.33 2.28
CA ASN A 312 16.77 16.32 3.31
C ASN A 312 15.65 15.37 2.95
N PHE A 313 15.71 14.18 3.48
CA PHE A 313 14.71 13.13 3.25
C PHE A 313 13.30 13.48 3.74
N ASP A 314 13.16 14.25 4.81
CA ASP A 314 11.89 14.68 5.38
C ASP A 314 11.23 15.85 4.62
N GLU A 315 11.95 16.42 3.66
CA GLU A 315 11.45 17.53 2.83
C GLU A 315 10.56 17.02 1.70
N LYS A 316 9.30 17.46 1.69
CA LYS A 316 8.29 17.11 0.70
C LYS A 316 7.40 18.30 0.37
N ILE A 317 6.77 18.25 -0.78
CA ILE A 317 5.83 19.28 -1.24
C ILE A 317 4.49 18.65 -1.59
N LEU A 318 3.42 19.26 -1.09
CA LEU A 318 2.05 18.90 -1.43
C LEU A 318 1.36 20.13 -2.08
N PHE A 319 0.96 19.96 -3.32
CA PHE A 319 -0.01 20.81 -3.98
C PHE A 319 -1.41 20.24 -3.74
N ILE A 320 -2.30 21.00 -3.13
CA ILE A 320 -3.63 20.50 -2.78
C ILE A 320 -4.73 21.48 -3.21
N ASN A 321 -5.85 20.96 -3.74
CA ASN A 321 -6.98 21.78 -4.21
C ASN A 321 -6.56 22.92 -5.14
N SER A 322 -5.53 22.69 -5.95
CA SER A 322 -4.87 23.73 -6.74
C SER A 322 -5.38 23.76 -8.19
N LYS A 323 -5.33 24.96 -8.80
CA LYS A 323 -5.47 25.13 -10.23
C LYS A 323 -4.08 25.41 -10.83
N LEU A 324 -3.51 24.38 -11.45
CA LEU A 324 -2.18 24.44 -12.04
C LEU A 324 -2.32 24.65 -13.57
N ASP A 325 -2.48 25.89 -13.99
CA ASP A 325 -2.69 26.24 -15.41
C ASP A 325 -1.44 26.91 -16.00
N GLY A 326 -0.74 26.19 -16.89
CA GLY A 326 0.45 26.64 -17.59
C GLY A 326 1.64 26.92 -16.67
N TRP A 327 1.78 26.19 -15.57
CA TRP A 327 2.91 26.27 -14.65
C TRP A 327 4.00 25.28 -15.00
N ASP A 328 5.24 25.69 -14.74
CA ASP A 328 6.40 24.81 -14.73
C ASP A 328 6.81 24.54 -13.27
N ILE A 329 6.95 23.27 -12.88
CA ILE A 329 7.47 22.86 -11.58
C ILE A 329 8.82 22.21 -11.81
N LYS A 330 9.90 22.77 -11.24
CA LYS A 330 11.26 22.24 -11.33
C LYS A 330 11.75 21.86 -9.96
N VAL A 331 12.15 20.61 -9.79
CA VAL A 331 12.62 20.04 -8.52
C VAL A 331 14.01 19.46 -8.70
N VAL A 332 14.90 19.82 -7.81
CA VAL A 332 16.26 19.29 -7.74
C VAL A 332 16.48 18.73 -6.34
N ALA A 333 16.83 17.45 -6.29
CA ALA A 333 17.05 16.72 -5.03
C ALA A 333 18.36 15.90 -5.08
N ASN A 334 19.40 16.41 -5.75
CA ASN A 334 20.62 15.64 -6.07
C ASN A 334 21.54 15.37 -4.89
N GLU A 335 21.50 16.20 -3.86
CA GLU A 335 22.48 16.15 -2.76
C GLU A 335 22.11 15.15 -1.65
N VAL A 336 21.08 14.34 -1.86
CA VAL A 336 20.55 13.45 -0.82
C VAL A 336 21.30 12.11 -0.71
N ASN A 337 22.42 11.95 -1.38
CA ASN A 337 23.23 10.71 -1.41
C ASN A 337 23.81 10.26 -0.06
N THR A 338 23.68 11.04 1.00
CA THR A 338 24.23 10.75 2.32
C THR A 338 23.21 10.16 3.30
N PHE A 339 21.93 10.10 2.96
CA PHE A 339 20.88 9.68 3.87
C PHE A 339 20.49 8.22 3.65
N LYS A 340 20.38 7.46 4.75
CA LYS A 340 19.74 6.15 4.72
C LYS A 340 18.25 6.37 4.44
N PRO A 341 17.67 5.72 3.41
CA PRO A 341 16.25 5.84 3.13
C PRO A 341 15.44 5.44 4.36
N SER A 342 14.30 6.07 4.59
CA SER A 342 13.38 5.66 5.63
C SER A 342 13.04 4.18 5.46
N LYS A 343 13.03 3.43 6.56
CA LYS A 343 12.54 2.04 6.56
C LYS A 343 11.03 1.97 6.35
N SER A 344 10.32 3.10 6.51
CA SER A 344 8.89 3.19 6.33
C SER A 344 8.54 3.73 4.94
N ARG A 345 7.65 3.03 4.24
CA ARG A 345 7.10 3.46 2.94
C ARG A 345 6.36 4.79 3.06
N ILE A 346 5.71 5.03 4.20
CA ILE A 346 4.88 6.19 4.48
C ILE A 346 5.48 6.93 5.66
N ASP A 347 5.62 8.23 5.54
CA ASP A 347 6.06 9.08 6.65
C ASP A 347 4.91 9.43 7.61
N ASN A 348 5.25 10.15 8.68
CA ASN A 348 4.27 10.63 9.66
C ASN A 348 3.20 11.57 9.08
N ASN A 349 3.39 12.08 7.86
CA ASN A 349 2.45 12.92 7.13
C ASN A 349 1.57 12.11 6.18
N LEU A 350 1.77 10.79 6.13
CA LEU A 350 1.11 9.84 5.22
C LEU A 350 1.36 10.13 3.73
N LEU A 351 2.53 10.68 3.42
CA LEU A 351 2.97 10.93 2.05
C LEU A 351 4.08 9.93 1.68
N THR A 352 3.93 9.31 0.52
CA THR A 352 4.94 8.43 -0.07
C THR A 352 5.95 9.22 -0.90
N SER A 353 5.51 10.29 -1.54
CA SER A 353 6.23 10.97 -2.61
C SER A 353 6.98 12.23 -2.20
N LEU A 354 7.99 12.57 -3.00
CA LEU A 354 8.70 13.85 -2.94
C LEU A 354 7.78 15.01 -3.27
N ILE A 355 7.04 14.88 -4.38
CA ILE A 355 6.03 15.83 -4.83
C ILE A 355 4.69 15.13 -4.92
N THR A 356 3.71 15.63 -4.18
CA THR A 356 2.32 15.17 -4.28
C THR A 356 1.45 16.27 -4.87
N ILE A 357 0.62 15.96 -5.86
CA ILE A 357 -0.44 16.83 -6.39
C ILE A 357 -1.77 16.13 -6.10
N LYS A 358 -2.61 16.75 -5.25
CA LYS A 358 -3.84 16.10 -4.78
C LYS A 358 -5.06 17.01 -4.99
N ASP A 359 -6.20 16.40 -5.37
CA ASP A 359 -7.50 17.10 -5.55
C ASP A 359 -7.40 18.36 -6.41
N SER A 360 -6.61 18.31 -7.49
CA SER A 360 -6.23 19.49 -8.26
C SER A 360 -6.74 19.43 -9.70
N ASN A 361 -6.99 20.62 -10.26
CA ASN A 361 -7.30 20.82 -11.67
C ASN A 361 -6.01 21.23 -12.38
N ILE A 362 -5.60 20.43 -13.35
CA ILE A 362 -4.31 20.56 -14.02
C ILE A 362 -4.55 20.93 -15.49
N LYS A 363 -3.85 21.93 -15.98
CA LYS A 363 -3.90 22.31 -17.39
C LYS A 363 -2.54 22.79 -17.85
N ASN A 364 -2.02 22.18 -18.92
CA ASN A 364 -0.74 22.56 -19.56
C ASN A 364 0.42 22.65 -18.55
N LEU A 365 0.47 21.75 -17.58
CA LEU A 365 1.50 21.70 -16.54
C LEU A 365 2.75 21.02 -17.08
N LYS A 366 3.93 21.55 -16.70
CA LYS A 366 5.21 20.85 -16.93
C LYS A 366 5.91 20.56 -15.62
N ILE A 367 6.42 19.36 -15.46
CA ILE A 367 7.07 18.89 -14.24
C ILE A 367 8.44 18.33 -14.59
N TYR A 368 9.47 18.79 -13.89
CA TYR A 368 10.85 18.34 -14.03
C TYR A 368 11.37 17.98 -12.64
N ILE A 369 11.79 16.73 -12.43
CA ILE A 369 12.32 16.25 -11.15
C ILE A 369 13.64 15.54 -11.41
N ASP A 370 14.67 15.87 -10.66
CA ASP A 370 15.94 15.16 -10.67
C ASP A 370 16.34 14.77 -9.26
N GLY A 371 16.49 13.45 -9.03
CA GLY A 371 16.83 12.87 -7.73
C GLY A 371 15.65 12.67 -6.79
N GLY A 372 15.97 12.47 -5.51
CA GLY A 372 15.03 12.17 -4.43
C GLY A 372 15.19 10.74 -3.92
N GLN A 373 14.94 10.53 -2.61
CA GLN A 373 15.04 9.22 -1.95
C GLN A 373 13.70 8.79 -1.33
N HIS A 374 12.62 9.15 -2.01
CA HIS A 374 11.25 8.84 -1.60
C HIS A 374 10.74 7.60 -2.34
N GLU A 375 9.65 7.03 -1.85
CA GLU A 375 8.96 5.92 -2.52
C GLU A 375 8.60 6.32 -3.96
N ASP A 376 7.96 7.49 -4.12
CA ASP A 376 7.65 8.05 -5.43
C ASP A 376 8.34 9.41 -5.58
N SER A 377 8.85 9.73 -6.78
CA SER A 377 9.30 11.09 -7.04
C SER A 377 8.13 12.03 -7.27
N LEU A 378 7.08 11.58 -7.94
CA LEU A 378 5.85 12.29 -8.19
C LEU A 378 4.64 11.39 -7.94
N ASN A 379 3.70 11.83 -7.09
CA ASN A 379 2.39 11.19 -6.98
C ASN A 379 1.27 12.20 -7.28
N ILE A 380 0.35 11.84 -8.19
CA ILE A 380 -0.81 12.66 -8.55
C ILE A 380 -2.07 11.92 -8.15
N ILE A 381 -2.80 12.46 -7.15
CA ILE A 381 -3.93 11.79 -6.50
C ILE A 381 -5.22 12.56 -6.75
N SER A 382 -6.30 11.88 -7.13
CA SER A 382 -7.66 12.44 -7.26
C SER A 382 -7.68 13.76 -8.04
N SER A 383 -6.88 13.86 -9.09
CA SER A 383 -6.70 15.07 -9.88
C SER A 383 -7.15 14.84 -11.33
N PHE A 384 -7.45 15.91 -12.06
CA PHE A 384 -7.95 15.80 -13.42
C PHE A 384 -7.40 16.90 -14.34
N GLY A 385 -7.35 16.60 -15.64
CA GLY A 385 -6.97 17.56 -16.65
C GLY A 385 -5.84 17.15 -17.58
N SER A 386 -4.95 18.08 -17.94
CA SER A 386 -3.89 17.85 -18.93
C SER A 386 -2.51 18.30 -18.43
N ILE A 387 -1.51 17.51 -18.76
CA ILE A 387 -0.11 17.75 -18.48
C ILE A 387 0.64 17.76 -19.82
N ASP A 388 1.38 18.81 -20.09
CA ASP A 388 2.16 18.90 -21.33
C ASP A 388 3.41 18.00 -21.25
N ARG A 389 4.08 18.02 -20.09
CA ARG A 389 5.32 17.25 -19.94
C ARG A 389 5.63 16.86 -18.51
N ILE A 390 6.08 15.63 -18.33
CA ILE A 390 6.73 15.12 -17.13
C ILE A 390 8.12 14.60 -17.54
N ASP A 391 9.18 15.08 -16.88
CA ASP A 391 10.57 14.65 -17.11
C ASP A 391 11.21 14.35 -15.75
N ILE A 392 11.46 13.06 -15.47
CA ILE A 392 11.97 12.61 -14.17
C ILE A 392 13.24 11.80 -14.36
N LYS A 393 14.24 12.07 -13.53
CA LYS A 393 15.51 11.37 -13.54
C LYS A 393 15.90 10.92 -12.14
N ASN A 394 16.58 9.77 -12.08
CA ASN A 394 17.25 9.28 -10.88
C ASN A 394 16.30 9.08 -9.69
N SER A 395 15.12 8.48 -9.91
CA SER A 395 14.19 8.14 -8.86
C SER A 395 14.71 7.00 -8.00
N PHE A 396 14.53 7.10 -6.68
CA PHE A 396 14.98 6.06 -5.75
C PHE A 396 14.16 4.77 -5.87
N GLN A 397 12.82 4.89 -5.96
CA GLN A 397 11.90 3.81 -6.28
C GLN A 397 11.04 4.19 -7.48
N ASP A 398 9.72 4.38 -7.31
CA ASP A 398 8.84 4.72 -8.43
C ASP A 398 9.08 6.16 -8.91
N ALA A 399 9.14 6.36 -10.22
CA ALA A 399 9.28 7.70 -10.72
C ALA A 399 7.95 8.45 -10.67
N ILE A 400 6.87 7.83 -11.13
CA ILE A 400 5.54 8.43 -11.20
C ILE A 400 4.49 7.43 -10.70
N ASP A 401 3.64 7.88 -9.79
CA ASP A 401 2.43 7.20 -9.37
C ASP A 401 1.21 8.07 -9.65
N PHE A 402 0.21 7.52 -10.33
CA PHE A 402 -1.06 8.18 -10.62
C PHE A 402 -2.19 7.42 -9.93
N ASP A 403 -2.83 8.05 -8.96
CA ASP A 403 -3.90 7.46 -8.17
C ASP A 403 -5.25 8.15 -8.41
N PHE A 404 -6.31 7.40 -8.71
CA PHE A 404 -7.69 7.88 -8.76
C PHE A 404 -7.89 9.14 -9.61
N SER A 405 -7.16 9.28 -10.70
CA SER A 405 -7.08 10.51 -11.48
C SER A 405 -7.56 10.30 -12.91
N ASP A 406 -8.03 11.39 -13.56
CA ASP A 406 -8.37 11.40 -14.97
C ASP A 406 -7.47 12.40 -15.70
N LEU A 407 -6.41 11.88 -16.36
CA LEU A 407 -5.34 12.71 -16.90
C LEU A 407 -5.01 12.41 -18.35
N LYS A 408 -4.77 13.48 -19.12
CA LYS A 408 -4.12 13.40 -20.44
C LYS A 408 -2.70 13.95 -20.29
N VAL A 409 -1.69 13.19 -20.74
CA VAL A 409 -0.29 13.61 -20.71
C VAL A 409 0.27 13.55 -22.12
N ASP A 410 0.82 14.67 -22.58
CA ASP A 410 1.40 14.73 -23.94
C ASP A 410 2.77 14.05 -24.00
N GLU A 411 3.66 14.30 -23.04
CA GLU A 411 4.99 13.69 -23.02
C GLU A 411 5.40 13.29 -21.61
N ILE A 412 5.84 12.03 -21.44
CA ILE A 412 6.49 11.53 -20.23
C ILE A 412 7.89 11.04 -20.59
N LYS A 413 8.89 11.51 -19.84
CA LYS A 413 10.27 10.99 -19.91
C LYS A 413 10.71 10.55 -18.52
N VAL A 414 11.19 9.31 -18.42
CA VAL A 414 11.80 8.82 -17.18
C VAL A 414 13.15 8.18 -17.52
N LYS A 415 14.15 8.51 -16.73
CA LYS A 415 15.47 7.90 -16.81
C LYS A 415 15.95 7.50 -15.44
N ASN A 416 16.32 6.22 -15.27
CA ASN A 416 16.82 5.63 -14.03
C ASN A 416 15.77 5.68 -12.90
N SER A 417 14.83 4.75 -12.89
CA SER A 417 13.93 4.49 -11.76
C SER A 417 14.37 3.25 -10.99
N GLY A 418 14.37 3.33 -9.67
CA GLY A 418 14.76 2.23 -8.78
C GLY A 418 13.72 1.11 -8.69
N ASN A 419 12.50 1.35 -9.19
CA ASN A 419 11.40 0.40 -9.28
C ASN A 419 10.59 0.67 -10.55
N ASP A 420 9.29 0.99 -10.49
CA ASP A 420 8.45 1.27 -11.65
C ASP A 420 8.72 2.68 -12.21
N CYS A 421 8.75 2.84 -13.53
CA CYS A 421 8.82 4.18 -14.12
C CYS A 421 7.46 4.89 -14.06
N ILE A 422 6.38 4.18 -14.35
CA ILE A 422 5.01 4.68 -14.27
C ILE A 422 4.14 3.60 -13.62
N ASP A 423 3.49 3.90 -12.50
CA ASP A 423 2.40 3.10 -11.94
C ASP A 423 1.08 3.89 -12.00
N THR A 424 -0.03 3.22 -12.27
CA THR A 424 -1.35 3.82 -12.30
C THR A 424 -2.33 2.97 -11.51
N SER A 425 -3.10 3.60 -10.62
CA SER A 425 -4.13 2.96 -9.81
C SER A 425 -5.46 3.70 -9.95
N ALA A 426 -6.52 3.00 -10.31
CA ALA A 426 -7.90 3.47 -10.38
C ALA A 426 -8.08 4.84 -11.06
N GLY A 427 -8.29 4.86 -12.36
CA GLY A 427 -8.50 6.12 -13.08
C GLY A 427 -8.50 5.92 -14.59
N LYS A 428 -8.59 7.05 -15.32
CA LYS A 428 -8.55 7.05 -16.78
C LYS A 428 -7.40 7.90 -17.26
N TYR A 429 -6.50 7.27 -17.97
CA TYR A 429 -5.26 7.88 -18.41
C TYR A 429 -5.11 7.80 -19.92
N PHE A 430 -4.62 8.86 -20.50
CA PHE A 430 -4.26 8.93 -21.91
C PHE A 430 -2.87 9.54 -22.04
N PHE A 431 -1.88 8.74 -22.47
CA PHE A 431 -0.53 9.20 -22.68
C PHE A 431 -0.21 9.20 -24.19
N LYS A 432 0.19 10.36 -24.70
CA LYS A 432 0.48 10.52 -26.13
C LYS A 432 1.85 9.99 -26.49
N LYS A 433 2.86 10.29 -25.66
CA LYS A 433 4.23 9.82 -25.87
C LYS A 433 4.91 9.53 -24.55
N ILE A 434 5.50 8.36 -24.42
CA ILE A 434 6.39 8.04 -23.30
C ILE A 434 7.75 7.61 -23.81
N THR A 435 8.82 7.97 -23.09
CA THR A 435 10.19 7.52 -23.29
C THR A 435 10.76 7.13 -21.92
N LEU A 436 10.94 5.84 -21.70
CA LEU A 436 11.35 5.27 -20.43
C LEU A 436 12.66 4.49 -20.63
N ASP A 437 13.64 4.75 -19.78
CA ASP A 437 14.94 4.09 -19.84
C ASP A 437 15.46 3.78 -18.43
N GLY A 438 15.72 2.49 -18.17
CA GLY A 438 16.29 2.04 -16.90
C GLY A 438 15.25 1.98 -15.76
N CYS A 439 14.10 1.34 -15.99
CA CYS A 439 13.11 1.03 -14.95
C CYS A 439 13.47 -0.33 -14.33
N LYS A 440 13.92 -0.36 -13.08
CA LYS A 440 14.42 -1.62 -12.48
C LYS A 440 13.36 -2.72 -12.35
N ASP A 441 12.08 -2.36 -12.26
CA ASP A 441 10.99 -3.32 -12.29
C ASP A 441 10.13 -3.09 -13.56
N LYS A 442 9.17 -2.19 -13.57
CA LYS A 442 8.25 -2.06 -14.71
C LYS A 442 8.39 -0.73 -15.44
N GLY A 443 8.33 -0.77 -16.75
CA GLY A 443 8.21 0.44 -17.57
C GLY A 443 6.88 1.13 -17.29
N VAL A 444 5.78 0.47 -17.65
CA VAL A 444 4.41 0.92 -17.40
C VAL A 444 3.65 -0.16 -16.65
N SER A 445 3.10 0.18 -15.51
CA SER A 445 2.28 -0.68 -14.65
C SER A 445 0.88 -0.08 -14.51
N VAL A 446 -0.15 -0.81 -14.95
CA VAL A 446 -1.55 -0.38 -14.92
C VAL A 446 -2.33 -1.31 -14.02
N GLY A 447 -2.83 -0.80 -12.90
CA GLY A 447 -3.46 -1.61 -11.85
C GLY A 447 -4.75 -1.03 -11.28
N GLU A 448 -5.45 -1.85 -10.50
CA GLU A 448 -6.59 -1.44 -9.66
C GLU A 448 -7.72 -0.76 -10.44
N GLU A 449 -8.24 -1.44 -11.47
CA GLU A 449 -9.32 -0.94 -12.36
C GLU A 449 -8.95 0.31 -13.17
N SER A 450 -7.66 0.54 -13.42
CA SER A 450 -7.22 1.62 -14.28
C SER A 450 -7.50 1.36 -15.75
N TYR A 451 -7.73 2.43 -16.49
CA TYR A 451 -7.82 2.40 -17.95
C TYR A 451 -6.76 3.33 -18.53
N LEU A 452 -5.78 2.77 -19.25
CA LEU A 452 -4.74 3.54 -19.92
C LEU A 452 -4.73 3.29 -21.43
N THR A 453 -4.77 4.37 -22.20
CA THR A 453 -4.44 4.36 -23.63
C THR A 453 -3.08 5.04 -23.84
N LEU A 454 -2.18 4.35 -24.51
CA LEU A 454 -0.82 4.78 -24.81
C LEU A 454 -0.64 4.83 -26.33
N LEU A 455 -0.43 6.02 -26.89
CA LEU A 455 -0.28 6.17 -28.35
C LEU A 455 1.10 5.76 -28.85
N ASN A 456 2.16 6.28 -28.21
CA ASN A 456 3.54 5.97 -28.62
C ASN A 456 4.40 5.73 -27.39
N ALA A 457 5.07 4.59 -27.32
CA ALA A 457 5.96 4.21 -26.26
C ALA A 457 7.36 3.87 -26.79
N GLU A 458 8.39 4.34 -26.09
CA GLU A 458 9.74 3.86 -26.19
C GLU A 458 10.18 3.43 -24.80
N ILE A 459 10.44 2.11 -24.61
CA ILE A 459 10.76 1.55 -23.30
C ILE A 459 12.01 0.69 -23.42
N LYS A 460 13.04 1.05 -22.66
CA LYS A 460 14.34 0.36 -22.68
C LYS A 460 14.78 -0.02 -21.28
N ASN A 461 15.55 -1.12 -21.22
CA ASN A 461 16.26 -1.54 -20.02
C ASN A 461 15.36 -1.68 -18.79
N SER A 462 14.22 -2.36 -18.95
CA SER A 462 13.25 -2.66 -17.87
C SER A 462 13.16 -4.16 -17.62
N ASN A 463 12.77 -4.55 -16.41
CA ASN A 463 12.46 -5.97 -16.17
C ASN A 463 11.19 -6.35 -16.94
N ILE A 464 10.10 -5.60 -16.80
CA ILE A 464 8.87 -5.79 -17.60
C ILE A 464 8.53 -4.46 -18.27
N ALA A 465 8.40 -4.45 -19.61
CA ALA A 465 8.11 -3.20 -20.29
C ALA A 465 6.67 -2.72 -20.05
N LEU A 466 5.67 -3.58 -20.22
CA LEU A 466 4.25 -3.25 -20.19
C LEU A 466 3.49 -4.21 -19.27
N VAL A 467 2.76 -3.69 -18.30
CA VAL A 467 1.97 -4.51 -17.37
C VAL A 467 0.54 -3.99 -17.27
N SER A 468 -0.43 -4.91 -17.38
CA SER A 468 -1.81 -4.69 -16.96
C SER A 468 -2.16 -5.67 -15.84
N LYS A 469 -2.62 -5.18 -14.70
CA LYS A 469 -2.94 -6.00 -13.52
C LYS A 469 -4.28 -5.58 -12.91
N ASP A 470 -4.91 -6.47 -12.13
CA ASP A 470 -6.00 -6.13 -11.21
C ASP A 470 -7.20 -5.45 -11.88
N PHE A 471 -7.83 -6.14 -12.83
CA PHE A 471 -9.00 -5.70 -13.57
C PHE A 471 -8.79 -4.43 -14.42
N SER A 472 -7.53 -4.12 -14.73
CA SER A 472 -7.17 -2.95 -15.51
C SER A 472 -7.15 -3.23 -17.02
N LYS A 473 -7.14 -2.14 -17.78
CA LYS A 473 -7.08 -2.18 -19.23
C LYS A 473 -5.98 -1.28 -19.76
N LEU A 474 -4.98 -1.88 -20.40
CA LEU A 474 -3.91 -1.18 -21.11
C LEU A 474 -4.06 -1.37 -22.63
N ILE A 475 -4.13 -0.27 -23.35
CA ILE A 475 -4.16 -0.25 -24.82
C ILE A 475 -2.92 0.48 -25.31
N VAL A 476 -2.08 -0.20 -26.08
CA VAL A 476 -0.88 0.35 -26.69
C VAL A 476 -1.06 0.38 -28.21
N ASN A 477 -0.93 1.56 -28.81
CA ASN A 477 -1.08 1.71 -30.25
C ASN A 477 0.24 1.46 -30.98
N ASN A 478 1.31 2.13 -30.54
CA ASN A 478 2.65 1.97 -31.09
C ASN A 478 3.67 1.88 -29.95
N ALA A 479 4.61 0.94 -30.07
CA ALA A 479 5.69 0.84 -29.12
C ALA A 479 7.00 0.38 -29.79
N TYR A 480 8.11 0.86 -29.25
CA TYR A 480 9.45 0.35 -29.48
C TYR A 480 10.01 -0.11 -28.13
N LEU A 481 10.37 -1.38 -28.04
CA LEU A 481 10.83 -2.02 -26.82
C LEU A 481 12.22 -2.59 -27.05
N GLU A 482 13.16 -2.32 -26.16
CA GLU A 482 14.56 -2.73 -26.30
C GLU A 482 15.14 -3.13 -24.95
N ASN A 483 15.82 -4.28 -24.88
CA ASN A 483 16.51 -4.79 -23.68
C ASN A 483 15.59 -4.92 -22.45
N ASN A 484 14.35 -5.39 -22.64
CA ASN A 484 13.45 -5.69 -21.54
C ASN A 484 13.40 -7.21 -21.33
N SER A 485 13.38 -7.70 -20.09
CA SER A 485 13.33 -9.15 -19.82
C SER A 485 11.98 -9.76 -20.20
N ILE A 486 10.89 -9.02 -20.01
CA ILE A 486 9.52 -9.38 -20.38
C ILE A 486 8.92 -8.21 -21.15
N CYS A 487 8.41 -8.52 -22.34
CA CYS A 487 7.80 -7.53 -23.21
C CYS A 487 6.46 -7.04 -22.67
N ALA A 488 5.56 -7.95 -22.33
CA ALA A 488 4.26 -7.60 -21.79
C ALA A 488 3.74 -8.67 -20.81
N ALA A 489 3.07 -8.21 -19.77
CA ALA A 489 2.44 -9.06 -18.77
C ALA A 489 1.00 -8.64 -18.49
N ALA A 490 0.12 -9.62 -18.25
CA ALA A 490 -1.25 -9.39 -17.83
C ALA A 490 -1.64 -10.41 -16.77
N TYR A 491 -1.98 -9.93 -15.56
CA TYR A 491 -2.24 -10.81 -14.43
C TYR A 491 -3.16 -10.17 -13.38
N ASN A 492 -3.62 -10.98 -12.44
CA ASN A 492 -4.31 -10.54 -11.23
C ASN A 492 -3.34 -10.64 -10.06
N LYS A 493 -2.97 -9.51 -9.46
CA LYS A 493 -2.13 -9.42 -8.27
C LYS A 493 -2.97 -9.40 -7.00
N LYS A 494 -4.05 -8.64 -7.00
CA LYS A 494 -4.91 -8.38 -5.86
C LYS A 494 -6.24 -9.12 -6.02
N GLN A 495 -6.55 -10.00 -5.08
CA GLN A 495 -7.68 -10.93 -5.19
C GLN A 495 -9.07 -10.28 -5.24
N GLU A 496 -9.21 -9.05 -4.75
CA GLU A 496 -10.48 -8.30 -4.85
C GLU A 496 -10.78 -7.80 -6.25
N PHE A 497 -9.79 -7.82 -7.14
CA PHE A 497 -9.96 -7.49 -8.54
C PHE A 497 -10.05 -8.76 -9.39
N GLY A 498 -10.41 -8.60 -10.64
CA GLY A 498 -10.45 -9.68 -11.62
C GLY A 498 -9.23 -9.68 -12.55
N PRO A 499 -9.29 -10.56 -13.57
CA PRO A 499 -8.27 -10.63 -14.62
C PRO A 499 -8.15 -9.30 -15.37
N SER A 500 -6.98 -9.04 -15.91
CA SER A 500 -6.67 -7.81 -16.63
C SER A 500 -6.71 -7.98 -18.14
N TYR A 501 -6.67 -6.85 -18.85
CA TYR A 501 -6.68 -6.82 -20.31
C TYR A 501 -5.53 -5.96 -20.82
N ILE A 502 -4.79 -6.49 -21.80
CA ILE A 502 -3.74 -5.75 -22.51
C ILE A 502 -3.92 -5.92 -24.03
N ALA A 503 -3.92 -4.82 -24.75
CA ALA A 503 -3.91 -4.79 -26.22
C ALA A 503 -2.62 -4.16 -26.72
N ILE A 504 -1.89 -4.87 -27.58
CA ILE A 504 -0.60 -4.47 -28.13
C ILE A 504 -0.53 -4.69 -29.64
N PRO A 505 0.36 -4.00 -30.38
CA PRO A 505 0.61 -4.27 -31.77
C PRO A 505 1.02 -5.73 -32.03
N THR A 506 0.51 -6.34 -33.10
CA THR A 506 0.70 -7.77 -33.40
C THR A 506 2.14 -8.23 -33.39
N LYS A 507 3.07 -7.42 -33.90
CA LYS A 507 4.50 -7.76 -34.03
C LYS A 507 5.36 -7.24 -32.88
N LEU A 508 4.77 -6.66 -31.84
CA LEU A 508 5.52 -5.99 -30.79
C LEU A 508 6.32 -6.96 -29.89
N CYS A 509 5.67 -8.06 -29.47
CA CYS A 509 6.23 -8.99 -28.50
C CYS A 509 6.35 -10.40 -29.08
N PRO A 510 7.54 -11.02 -29.02
CA PRO A 510 7.66 -12.47 -29.23
C PRO A 510 6.84 -13.22 -28.15
N LYS A 511 6.45 -14.46 -28.49
CA LYS A 511 5.56 -15.23 -27.61
C LYS A 511 6.22 -15.61 -26.28
N GLU A 512 7.50 -15.90 -26.31
CA GLU A 512 8.34 -16.27 -25.17
C GLU A 512 8.56 -15.14 -24.16
N GLU A 513 8.38 -13.90 -24.57
CA GLU A 513 8.50 -12.71 -23.73
C GLU A 513 7.14 -12.22 -23.19
N LEU A 514 6.10 -13.03 -23.30
CA LEU A 514 4.76 -12.72 -22.80
C LEU A 514 4.46 -13.48 -21.51
N ALA A 515 4.07 -12.77 -20.47
CA ALA A 515 3.66 -13.34 -19.18
C ALA A 515 2.15 -13.08 -18.96
N ILE A 516 1.30 -13.90 -19.57
CA ILE A 516 -0.15 -13.75 -19.51
C ILE A 516 -0.72 -14.81 -18.56
N GLN A 517 -1.28 -14.36 -17.44
CA GLN A 517 -1.96 -15.24 -16.49
C GLN A 517 -3.30 -15.71 -17.06
N ASN A 518 -3.73 -16.92 -16.70
CA ASN A 518 -5.04 -17.46 -17.08
C ASN A 518 -6.17 -16.47 -16.73
N TYR A 519 -7.15 -16.38 -17.66
CA TYR A 519 -8.27 -15.43 -17.65
C TYR A 519 -7.92 -13.96 -17.95
N SER A 520 -6.65 -13.54 -17.88
CA SER A 520 -6.26 -12.25 -18.43
C SER A 520 -6.23 -12.31 -19.95
N ILE A 521 -6.55 -11.20 -20.58
CA ILE A 521 -6.76 -11.13 -22.02
C ILE A 521 -5.61 -10.38 -22.67
N LEU A 522 -4.97 -11.03 -23.65
CA LEU A 522 -4.05 -10.41 -24.58
C LEU A 522 -4.73 -10.27 -25.94
N GLU A 523 -4.89 -9.05 -26.40
CA GLU A 523 -5.32 -8.74 -27.77
C GLU A 523 -4.10 -8.26 -28.57
N LYS A 524 -3.88 -8.87 -29.73
CA LYS A 524 -2.87 -8.44 -30.72
C LYS A 524 -3.58 -7.69 -31.86
N LYS A 525 -3.29 -6.39 -32.00
CA LYS A 525 -3.89 -5.49 -33.00
C LYS A 525 -2.99 -5.30 -34.20
#